data_94b81b02db14d47e4cedb5c71218e611
#
_entry.id   94b81b02db14d47e4cedb5c71218e611
#
_cell.length_a   1.000
_cell.length_b   1.000
_cell.length_c   1.000
_cell.angle_alpha   90.00
_cell.angle_beta   90.00
_cell.angle_gamma   90.00
#
_symmetry.space_group_name_H-M   'P 1'
#
loop_
_entity.id
_entity.type
_entity.pdbx_description
1 polymer ?
#
loop_
_entity_poly.entity_id
_entity_poly.type
_entity_poly.pdbx_seq_one_letter_code
_entity_poly.pdbx_strand_id
1 'polypeptide(L)'
;MNYFLPFLAVVLGWSVVTFLKPASQRYTKLLLSFSGAYLLALTVFVLIPEVYHQHDHTHDFKYIGLFVIVGVLLQIVLEFFSHGAEHGHPGHLHTAHTAFPLSLFISLSIHSILEGFPLSHGHNHDLVYGIFVHKLPVAIVLTT
;
A
#
# COMPACT_ATOMS: atom_id res chain seq x y z
N MET A 1 -1.51 -18.84 -5.35
CA MET A 1 -1.61 -18.65 -3.89
C MET A 1 -1.19 -17.25 -3.40
N ASN A 2 -0.60 -16.42 -4.25
CA ASN A 2 0.00 -15.13 -3.84
C ASN A 2 -1.00 -14.06 -3.37
N TYR A 3 -2.26 -14.13 -3.81
CA TYR A 3 -3.31 -13.15 -3.43
C TYR A 3 -4.03 -13.49 -2.11
N PHE A 4 -3.87 -14.72 -1.62
CA PHE A 4 -4.55 -15.16 -0.41
C PHE A 4 -4.01 -14.44 0.85
N LEU A 5 -2.69 -14.26 0.94
CA LEU A 5 -2.08 -13.58 2.08
C LEU A 5 -2.51 -12.12 2.22
N PRO A 6 -2.43 -11.27 1.18
CA PRO A 6 -2.93 -9.89 1.25
C PRO A 6 -4.42 -9.80 1.60
N PHE A 7 -5.24 -10.70 1.06
CA PHE A 7 -6.66 -10.79 1.44
C PHE A 7 -6.83 -11.14 2.92
N LEU A 8 -6.06 -12.12 3.42
CA LEU A 8 -6.06 -12.50 4.83
C LEU A 8 -5.67 -11.33 5.74
N ALA A 9 -4.70 -10.49 5.33
CA ALA A 9 -4.32 -9.30 6.08
C ALA A 9 -5.49 -8.33 6.27
N VAL A 10 -6.29 -8.11 5.23
CA VAL A 10 -7.48 -7.24 5.30
C VAL A 10 -8.52 -7.81 6.25
N VAL A 11 -8.81 -9.12 6.15
CA VAL A 11 -9.77 -9.81 7.05
C VAL A 11 -9.29 -9.78 8.50
N LEU A 12 -8.00 -9.99 8.75
CA LEU A 12 -7.40 -9.91 10.07
C LEU A 12 -7.46 -8.48 10.62
N GLY A 13 -7.11 -7.46 9.83
CA GLY A 13 -7.20 -6.05 10.23
C GLY A 13 -8.62 -5.66 10.62
N TRP A 14 -9.61 -6.02 9.80
CA TRP A 14 -11.02 -5.82 10.12
C TRP A 14 -11.44 -6.55 11.41
N SER A 15 -11.02 -7.80 11.59
CA SER A 15 -11.33 -8.60 12.77
C SER A 15 -10.73 -7.97 14.03
N VAL A 16 -9.49 -7.49 13.97
CA VAL A 16 -8.82 -6.80 15.09
C VAL A 16 -9.64 -5.59 15.53
N VAL A 17 -10.10 -4.76 14.61
CA VAL A 17 -10.90 -3.58 14.95
C VAL A 17 -12.23 -3.98 15.57
N THR A 18 -12.91 -4.98 15.00
CA THR A 18 -14.24 -5.40 15.43
C THR A 18 -14.22 -6.03 16.83
N PHE A 19 -13.21 -6.87 17.13
CA PHE A 19 -13.19 -7.67 18.38
C PHE A 19 -12.33 -7.05 19.48
N LEU A 20 -11.20 -6.39 19.13
CA LEU A 20 -10.27 -5.89 20.14
C LEU A 20 -10.41 -4.39 20.43
N LYS A 21 -11.16 -3.62 19.60
CA LYS A 21 -11.27 -2.17 19.69
C LYS A 21 -9.88 -1.54 19.84
N PRO A 22 -9.20 -1.15 18.78
CA PRO A 22 -7.80 -0.78 18.79
C PRO A 22 -7.52 0.28 19.85
N ALA A 23 -6.58 -0.01 20.73
CA ALA A 23 -6.35 0.66 22.01
C ALA A 23 -5.78 2.02 21.81
N SER A 24 -5.27 2.61 20.92
CA SER A 24 -4.68 3.95 20.86
C SER A 24 -4.28 4.33 19.43
N GLN A 25 -4.69 5.49 19.00
CA GLN A 25 -4.23 6.09 17.72
C GLN A 25 -2.70 6.11 17.57
N ARG A 26 -1.98 6.16 18.69
CA ARG A 26 -0.50 6.14 18.68
C ARG A 26 0.05 4.82 18.14
N TYR A 27 -0.49 3.69 18.59
CA TYR A 27 -0.05 2.36 18.11
C TYR A 27 -0.39 2.14 16.65
N THR A 28 -1.57 2.58 16.22
CA THR A 28 -1.98 2.50 14.81
C THR A 28 -1.04 3.30 13.91
N LYS A 29 -0.69 4.54 14.30
CA LYS A 29 0.26 5.37 13.56
C LYS A 29 1.68 4.76 13.52
N LEU A 30 2.15 4.17 14.62
CA LEU A 30 3.44 3.48 14.64
C LEU A 30 3.46 2.26 13.73
N LEU A 31 2.40 1.45 13.75
CA LEU A 31 2.25 0.29 12.86
C LEU A 31 2.23 0.71 11.39
N LEU A 32 1.50 1.77 11.06
CA LEU A 32 1.42 2.30 9.71
C LEU A 32 2.79 2.82 9.23
N SER A 33 3.49 3.60 10.07
CA SER A 33 4.83 4.09 9.75
C SER A 33 5.84 2.97 9.58
N PHE A 34 5.78 1.94 10.44
CA PHE A 34 6.64 0.76 10.32
C PHE A 34 6.37 0.01 9.02
N SER A 35 5.11 -0.22 8.67
CA SER A 35 4.76 -0.94 7.45
C SER A 35 5.18 -0.19 6.18
N GLY A 36 5.05 1.13 6.15
CA GLY A 36 5.53 1.97 5.05
C GLY A 36 7.05 1.95 4.93
N ALA A 37 7.77 2.07 6.05
CA ALA A 37 9.23 1.97 6.08
C ALA A 37 9.71 0.58 5.62
N TYR A 38 9.02 -0.48 6.01
CA TYR A 38 9.32 -1.84 5.57
C TYR A 38 9.15 -2.02 4.06
N LEU A 39 8.03 -1.53 3.48
CA LEU A 39 7.85 -1.55 2.02
C LEU A 39 8.90 -0.74 1.27
N LEU A 40 9.27 0.44 1.80
CA LEU A 40 10.33 1.25 1.22
C LEU A 40 11.67 0.50 1.23
N ALA A 41 12.03 -0.12 2.35
CA ALA A 41 13.23 -0.92 2.47
C ALA A 41 13.22 -2.11 1.48
N LEU A 42 12.12 -2.85 1.40
CA LEU A 42 11.94 -3.94 0.45
C LEU A 42 12.11 -3.46 -1.00
N THR A 43 11.53 -2.31 -1.35
CA THR A 43 11.66 -1.72 -2.68
C THR A 43 13.11 -1.38 -3.00
N VAL A 44 13.82 -0.71 -2.08
CA VAL A 44 15.18 -0.22 -2.31
C VAL A 44 16.21 -1.35 -2.31
N PHE A 45 16.08 -2.30 -1.38
CA PHE A 45 17.11 -3.34 -1.18
C PHE A 45 16.84 -4.64 -1.94
N VAL A 46 15.60 -4.89 -2.37
CA VAL A 46 15.22 -6.13 -3.06
C VAL A 46 14.71 -5.85 -4.47
N LEU A 47 13.63 -5.08 -4.62
CA LEU A 47 12.97 -4.94 -5.92
C LEU A 47 13.79 -4.14 -6.94
N ILE A 48 14.36 -3.01 -6.55
CA ILE A 48 15.18 -2.19 -7.47
C ILE A 48 16.42 -2.97 -7.94
N PRO A 49 17.24 -3.58 -7.06
CA PRO A 49 18.36 -4.40 -7.51
C PRO A 49 17.94 -5.57 -8.42
N GLU A 50 16.85 -6.25 -8.11
CA GLU A 50 16.35 -7.35 -8.93
C GLU A 50 16.02 -6.90 -10.35
N VAL A 51 15.31 -5.77 -10.51
CA VAL A 51 14.98 -5.21 -11.83
C VAL A 51 16.25 -4.85 -12.61
N TYR A 52 17.26 -4.28 -11.96
CA TYR A 52 18.53 -3.95 -12.60
C TYR A 52 19.31 -5.21 -13.01
N HIS A 53 19.32 -6.26 -12.21
CA HIS A 53 20.01 -7.52 -12.55
C HIS A 53 19.36 -8.27 -13.71
N GLN A 54 18.05 -8.25 -13.85
CA GLN A 54 17.35 -8.91 -14.95
C GLN A 54 17.60 -8.25 -16.32
N HIS A 55 18.02 -6.97 -16.35
CA HIS A 55 18.21 -6.19 -17.58
C HIS A 55 19.68 -5.96 -17.95
N ASP A 56 20.63 -6.76 -17.43
CA ASP A 56 22.09 -6.57 -17.59
C ASP A 56 22.62 -6.59 -19.03
N HIS A 57 21.76 -6.85 -20.05
CA HIS A 57 22.14 -6.95 -21.46
C HIS A 57 21.52 -5.92 -22.39
N THR A 58 20.79 -4.92 -21.88
CA THR A 58 20.12 -3.93 -22.72
C THR A 58 20.35 -2.50 -22.23
N HIS A 59 20.40 -1.54 -23.18
CA HIS A 59 20.56 -0.09 -22.93
C HIS A 59 19.38 0.58 -22.17
N ASP A 60 18.55 -0.19 -21.47
CA ASP A 60 17.27 0.27 -20.93
C ASP A 60 17.31 0.82 -19.50
N PHE A 61 18.49 0.97 -18.89
CA PHE A 61 18.64 1.53 -17.53
C PHE A 61 17.99 2.91 -17.35
N LYS A 62 17.97 3.73 -18.40
CA LYS A 62 17.35 5.06 -18.36
C LYS A 62 15.83 5.00 -18.16
N TYR A 63 15.19 3.99 -18.74
CA TYR A 63 13.75 3.79 -18.62
C TYR A 63 13.33 3.29 -17.24
N ILE A 64 14.16 2.49 -16.57
CA ILE A 64 13.88 2.03 -15.20
C ILE A 64 13.74 3.22 -14.25
N GLY A 65 14.70 4.16 -14.28
CA GLY A 65 14.62 5.37 -13.48
C GLY A 65 13.39 6.23 -13.79
N LEU A 66 13.04 6.34 -15.08
CA LEU A 66 11.84 7.06 -15.51
C LEU A 66 10.57 6.41 -14.95
N PHE A 67 10.45 5.08 -15.02
CA PHE A 67 9.28 4.36 -14.47
C PHE A 67 9.18 4.51 -12.95
N VAL A 68 10.30 4.52 -12.23
CA VAL A 68 10.30 4.79 -10.79
C VAL A 68 9.73 6.19 -10.49
N ILE A 69 10.19 7.21 -11.22
CA ILE A 69 9.69 8.59 -11.06
C ILE A 69 8.19 8.67 -11.38
N VAL A 70 7.76 8.06 -12.48
CA VAL A 70 6.33 8.02 -12.87
C VAL A 70 5.50 7.31 -11.79
N GLY A 71 5.99 6.21 -11.23
CA GLY A 71 5.33 5.52 -10.13
C GLY A 71 5.17 6.39 -8.88
N VAL A 72 6.23 7.10 -8.49
CA VAL A 72 6.18 8.05 -7.36
C VAL A 72 5.19 9.19 -7.61
N LEU A 73 5.20 9.78 -8.81
CA LEU A 73 4.24 10.83 -9.17
C LEU A 73 2.80 10.32 -9.14
N LEU A 74 2.56 9.11 -9.68
CA LEU A 74 1.26 8.47 -9.65
C LEU A 74 0.78 8.25 -8.20
N GLN A 75 1.68 7.78 -7.33
CA GLN A 75 1.36 7.59 -5.91
C GLN A 75 0.99 8.90 -5.22
N ILE A 76 1.71 10.00 -5.48
CA ILE A 76 1.38 11.33 -4.94
C ILE A 76 -0.01 11.78 -5.42
N VAL A 77 -0.34 11.55 -6.69
CA VAL A 77 -1.66 11.87 -7.24
C VAL A 77 -2.75 11.05 -6.57
N LEU A 78 -2.55 9.75 -6.39
CA LEU A 78 -3.51 8.88 -5.69
C LEU A 78 -3.71 9.30 -4.24
N GLU A 79 -2.63 9.65 -3.54
CA GLU A 79 -2.68 10.16 -2.17
C GLU A 79 -3.47 11.45 -2.06
N PHE A 80 -3.30 12.37 -3.01
CA PHE A 80 -4.09 13.60 -3.06
C PHE A 80 -5.59 13.30 -3.19
N PHE A 81 -5.98 12.36 -4.03
CA PHE A 81 -7.39 11.96 -4.21
C PHE A 81 -7.93 11.14 -3.03
N SER A 82 -7.10 10.39 -2.32
CA SER A 82 -7.50 9.64 -1.12
C SER A 82 -7.56 10.49 0.15
N HIS A 83 -7.22 11.79 0.05
CA HIS A 83 -7.15 12.71 1.20
C HIS A 83 -6.28 12.19 2.36
N GLY A 84 -5.22 11.42 2.04
CA GLY A 84 -4.30 10.86 3.03
C GLY A 84 -4.90 9.74 3.90
N ALA A 85 -6.00 9.12 3.45
CA ALA A 85 -6.66 8.05 4.20
C ALA A 85 -5.72 6.87 4.52
N GLU A 86 -4.77 6.58 3.63
CA GLU A 86 -3.78 5.52 3.82
C GLU A 86 -2.73 5.85 4.88
N HIS A 87 -2.53 7.13 5.19
CA HIS A 87 -1.57 7.61 6.20
C HIS A 87 -2.21 7.93 7.56
N GLY A 88 -3.46 7.56 7.76
CA GLY A 88 -4.17 7.75 9.03
C GLY A 88 -4.53 9.21 9.34
N HIS A 89 -4.63 10.04 8.33
CA HIS A 89 -5.19 11.38 8.41
C HIS A 89 -6.51 11.44 7.62
N PRO A 90 -7.61 10.88 8.14
CA PRO A 90 -8.91 11.17 7.55
C PRO A 90 -9.12 12.67 7.72
N GLY A 91 -8.96 13.41 6.63
CA GLY A 91 -9.30 14.82 6.62
C GLY A 91 -10.69 14.97 7.19
N HIS A 92 -10.87 15.93 8.10
CA HIS A 92 -12.17 16.20 8.70
C HIS A 92 -13.21 16.43 7.59
N LEU A 93 -13.93 15.38 7.24
CA LEU A 93 -15.10 15.46 6.36
C LEU A 93 -16.22 16.15 7.18
N HIS A 94 -16.00 17.42 7.52
CA HIS A 94 -17.01 18.29 8.11
C HIS A 94 -17.94 18.82 7.02
N THR A 95 -18.54 17.94 6.25
CA THR A 95 -19.73 18.26 5.49
C THR A 95 -20.66 17.08 5.52
N ALA A 96 -21.73 17.29 6.26
CA ALA A 96 -22.87 16.39 6.41
C ALA A 96 -23.54 16.14 5.05
N HIS A 97 -22.99 15.22 4.26
CA HIS A 97 -23.74 14.57 3.20
C HIS A 97 -23.34 13.09 3.20
N THR A 98 -24.34 12.26 3.35
CA THR A 98 -24.31 10.78 3.27
C THR A 98 -23.89 10.25 1.90
N ALA A 99 -23.12 11.02 1.14
CA ALA A 99 -22.62 10.62 -0.16
C ALA A 99 -21.38 9.73 0.03
N PHE A 100 -21.42 8.55 -0.58
CA PHE A 100 -20.29 7.63 -0.65
C PHE A 100 -19.05 8.37 -1.21
N PRO A 101 -17.89 8.34 -0.55
CA PRO A 101 -16.70 9.05 -0.98
C PRO A 101 -16.06 8.37 -2.20
N LEU A 102 -16.64 8.61 -3.37
CA LEU A 102 -16.27 7.96 -4.62
C LEU A 102 -14.80 8.16 -4.98
N SER A 103 -14.25 9.36 -4.75
CA SER A 103 -12.84 9.65 -5.03
C SER A 103 -11.90 8.78 -4.19
N LEU A 104 -12.19 8.63 -2.91
CA LEU A 104 -11.45 7.76 -2.00
C LEU A 104 -11.54 6.29 -2.44
N PHE A 105 -12.74 5.82 -2.78
CA PHE A 105 -12.92 4.46 -3.26
C PHE A 105 -12.15 4.17 -4.55
N ILE A 106 -12.21 5.08 -5.53
CA ILE A 106 -11.48 4.94 -6.81
C ILE A 106 -9.98 4.95 -6.55
N SER A 107 -9.46 5.89 -5.75
CA SER A 107 -8.04 5.99 -5.44
C SER A 107 -7.51 4.73 -4.76
N LEU A 108 -8.18 4.24 -3.71
CA LEU A 108 -7.80 3.01 -3.02
C LEU A 108 -7.91 1.77 -3.91
N SER A 109 -8.90 1.74 -4.82
CA SER A 109 -9.03 0.63 -5.78
C SER A 109 -7.85 0.61 -6.76
N ILE A 110 -7.47 1.75 -7.33
CA ILE A 110 -6.31 1.87 -8.23
C ILE A 110 -5.04 1.49 -7.48
N HIS A 111 -4.83 2.02 -6.27
CA HIS A 111 -3.69 1.69 -5.43
C HIS A 111 -3.59 0.18 -5.18
N SER A 112 -4.68 -0.47 -4.80
CA SER A 112 -4.72 -1.93 -4.58
C SER A 112 -4.43 -2.75 -5.83
N ILE A 113 -4.88 -2.29 -7.01
CA ILE A 113 -4.57 -2.94 -8.29
C ILE A 113 -3.09 -2.82 -8.62
N LEU A 114 -2.51 -1.62 -8.49
CA LEU A 114 -1.09 -1.37 -8.74
C LEU A 114 -0.18 -2.19 -7.80
N GLU A 115 -0.55 -2.26 -6.53
CA GLU A 115 0.18 -3.05 -5.53
C GLU A 115 0.06 -4.56 -5.77
N GLY A 116 -1.09 -5.02 -6.25
CA GLY A 116 -1.34 -6.42 -6.59
C GLY A 116 -0.72 -6.87 -7.92
N PHE A 117 -0.42 -5.96 -8.84
CA PHE A 117 0.08 -6.28 -10.18
C PHE A 117 1.40 -7.06 -10.17
N PRO A 118 2.44 -6.68 -9.39
CA PRO A 118 3.69 -7.43 -9.32
C PRO A 118 3.52 -8.86 -8.80
N LEU A 119 2.48 -9.14 -8.00
CA LEU A 119 2.21 -10.47 -7.46
C LEU A 119 1.79 -11.48 -8.55
N SER A 120 1.30 -11.00 -9.70
CA SER A 120 0.86 -11.86 -10.80
C SER A 120 2.02 -12.46 -11.58
N HIS A 121 3.16 -11.79 -11.64
CA HIS A 121 4.30 -12.13 -12.50
C HIS A 121 5.52 -12.64 -11.74
N GLY A 122 5.55 -12.52 -10.41
CA GLY A 122 6.70 -12.85 -9.58
C GLY A 122 6.45 -14.01 -8.61
N HIS A 123 7.50 -14.81 -8.37
CA HIS A 123 7.55 -15.80 -7.30
C HIS A 123 8.19 -15.22 -6.03
N ASN A 124 8.26 -13.89 -5.92
CA ASN A 124 8.92 -13.21 -4.83
C ASN A 124 8.09 -13.28 -3.55
N HIS A 125 8.40 -14.26 -2.72
CA HIS A 125 7.78 -14.43 -1.41
C HIS A 125 7.94 -13.18 -0.53
N ASP A 126 9.07 -12.49 -0.64
CA ASP A 126 9.36 -11.28 0.13
C ASP A 126 8.37 -10.15 -0.17
N LEU A 127 7.99 -10.00 -1.44
CA LEU A 127 6.98 -9.02 -1.85
C LEU A 127 5.59 -9.38 -1.29
N VAL A 128 5.22 -10.65 -1.33
CA VAL A 128 3.93 -11.13 -0.77
C VAL A 128 3.85 -10.82 0.73
N TYR A 129 4.92 -11.10 1.48
CA TYR A 129 5.00 -10.76 2.90
C TYR A 129 5.02 -9.25 3.14
N GLY A 130 5.71 -8.49 2.29
CA GLY A 130 5.72 -7.02 2.36
C GLY A 130 4.33 -6.43 2.24
N ILE A 131 3.59 -6.87 1.25
CA ILE A 131 2.21 -6.42 1.03
C ILE A 131 1.29 -6.87 2.17
N PHE A 132 1.46 -8.08 2.70
CA PHE A 132 0.72 -8.56 3.87
C PHE A 132 0.94 -7.65 5.09
N VAL A 133 2.20 -7.35 5.41
CA VAL A 133 2.57 -6.47 6.54
C VAL A 133 2.03 -5.06 6.34
N HIS A 134 1.99 -4.56 5.11
CA HIS A 134 1.46 -3.24 4.80
C HIS A 134 -0.07 -3.19 4.85
N LYS A 135 -0.76 -4.17 4.29
CA LYS A 135 -2.24 -4.21 4.24
C LYS A 135 -2.89 -4.31 5.61
N LEU A 136 -2.25 -4.93 6.58
CA LEU A 136 -2.82 -5.13 7.91
C LEU A 136 -3.05 -3.79 8.66
N PRO A 137 -2.05 -2.88 8.82
CA PRO A 137 -2.29 -1.57 9.42
C PRO A 137 -3.24 -0.68 8.62
N VAL A 138 -3.17 -0.74 7.29
CA VAL A 138 -4.07 0.03 6.41
C VAL A 138 -5.52 -0.41 6.63
N ALA A 139 -5.79 -1.71 6.70
CA ALA A 139 -7.12 -2.23 6.99
C ALA A 139 -7.62 -1.80 8.38
N ILE A 140 -6.75 -1.75 9.38
CA ILE A 140 -7.09 -1.24 10.73
C ILE A 140 -7.48 0.24 10.64
N VAL A 141 -6.70 1.07 9.95
CA VAL A 141 -6.98 2.52 9.82
C VAL A 141 -8.29 2.79 9.09
N LEU A 142 -8.56 2.05 8.01
CA LEU A 142 -9.78 2.26 7.20
C LEU A 142 -11.06 1.79 7.90
N THR A 143 -10.95 0.98 8.96
CA THR A 143 -12.10 0.45 9.70
C THR A 143 -12.33 1.14 11.05
N THR A 144 -11.42 2.00 11.49
CA THR A 144 -11.57 2.83 12.72
C THR A 144 -12.18 4.17 12.46
#